data_12d679f08c8bf5452187d8709c36b39a
#
_entry.id   12d679f08c8bf5452187d8709c36b39a
#
_cell.length_a   1.000
_cell.length_b   1.000
_cell.length_c   1.000
_cell.angle_alpha   90.00
_cell.angle_beta   90.00
_cell.angle_gamma   90.00
#
_symmetry.space_group_name_H-M   'P 1'
#
loop_
_entity.id
_entity.type
_entity.pdbx_description
1 polymer ?
#
loop_
_entity_poly.entity_id
_entity_poly.type
_entity_poly.pdbx_seq_one_letter_code
_entity_poly.pdbx_strand_id
1 'polypeptide(L)'
;MCGIVAATSASRDIIGHLLQGLERLEYRGYDSAGLAYMGMPSGQEGIAIEPSGLQRLRAVGRVSQLKRRVDEIQARAHCGIAHTRWATHGGVTEDNAHPHLSQAQAISVCVVHNGIIENHHALRESLIADGYAFASQTDTEVIAHLLHHALLSAHKSGASMSLFDAMRSVAPRLRGAYALAAVSSIESDVVVGTRWGAPLLLGYDAVEGAAGGERFLASDVSALIQSTRHLSYLEEGDVVEIRPGAHRLVDRHGQHVRREVVTSDIKATEFDLGPFQHYMQKEIFEQPAALANTLEMVNARQALVPELFGHEAQAVFARTKQVLILACGTSYHAGCVARYWFESVARLPTQVEIASEYRYRQSVPLEGTLVITISQSGETADTLAALEHAQALGMGDSLSICNVPESSLIRASRLRFLTRAGPEIGVASTKAFTTQLAALFLLALVLAKARGRLSNADEQTWVGQLRHLPAAMQEVLACEEAMIGWAQHFAACDHALFLGRGVHYPIAMEGALKLKEISYIHAESYAAGELKHGPLALVDESMPVLAVAPQDALLSKLLSNLEEVRARGGRLFVIPIKTARWMRSMACNW
;
A
#
# COMPACT_ATOMS: atom_id res chain seq x y z
N MET A 1 -0.45 -4.49 5.52
CA MET A 1 -0.37 -3.16 6.22
C MET A 1 -1.62 -2.96 7.06
N CYS A 2 -1.55 -2.20 8.14
CA CYS A 2 -2.69 -1.93 9.02
C CYS A 2 -3.50 -0.71 8.56
N GLY A 3 -4.72 -0.53 9.13
CA GLY A 3 -5.58 0.62 8.85
C GLY A 3 -6.04 1.32 10.13
N ILE A 4 -5.97 2.66 10.15
CA ILE A 4 -6.45 3.52 11.24
C ILE A 4 -7.62 4.38 10.76
N VAL A 5 -8.66 4.47 11.58
CA VAL A 5 -9.76 5.43 11.44
C VAL A 5 -10.07 6.02 12.81
N ALA A 6 -10.25 7.33 12.87
CA ALA A 6 -10.70 8.01 14.08
C ALA A 6 -11.69 9.12 13.73
N ALA A 7 -12.61 9.41 14.62
CA ALA A 7 -13.63 10.43 14.41
C ALA A 7 -14.05 11.11 15.72
N THR A 8 -14.44 12.40 15.60
CA THR A 8 -15.15 13.14 16.63
C THR A 8 -16.33 13.90 16.03
N SER A 9 -17.46 13.97 16.75
CA SER A 9 -18.66 14.69 16.36
C SER A 9 -19.34 15.29 17.57
N ALA A 10 -19.94 16.46 17.44
CA ALA A 10 -20.74 17.07 18.54
C ALA A 10 -22.16 16.50 18.67
N SER A 11 -22.70 15.91 17.60
CA SER A 11 -24.13 15.59 17.51
C SER A 11 -24.44 14.23 16.87
N ARG A 12 -23.51 13.61 16.18
CA ARG A 12 -23.73 12.35 15.45
C ARG A 12 -23.02 11.19 16.13
N ASP A 13 -23.63 10.02 16.03
CA ASP A 13 -22.98 8.76 16.37
C ASP A 13 -21.91 8.42 15.32
N ILE A 14 -20.66 8.26 15.75
CA ILE A 14 -19.52 8.02 14.86
C ILE A 14 -19.21 6.54 14.64
N ILE A 15 -19.87 5.62 15.34
CA ILE A 15 -19.59 4.18 15.25
C ILE A 15 -19.75 3.67 13.82
N GLY A 16 -20.81 4.13 13.12
CA GLY A 16 -21.02 3.79 11.72
C GLY A 16 -19.87 4.24 10.82
N HIS A 17 -19.35 5.46 11.03
CA HIS A 17 -18.20 5.99 10.27
C HIS A 17 -16.91 5.19 10.53
N LEU A 18 -16.66 4.81 11.79
CA LEU A 18 -15.49 4.00 12.15
C LEU A 18 -15.55 2.63 11.49
N LEU A 19 -16.69 1.93 11.55
CA LEU A 19 -16.86 0.61 10.94
C LEU A 19 -16.76 0.66 9.41
N GLN A 20 -17.43 1.61 8.77
CA GLN A 20 -17.36 1.79 7.31
C GLN A 20 -15.94 2.12 6.85
N GLY A 21 -15.23 2.97 7.58
CA GLY A 21 -13.83 3.28 7.31
C GLY A 21 -12.94 2.04 7.44
N LEU A 22 -13.16 1.20 8.46
CA LEU A 22 -12.43 -0.07 8.61
C LEU A 22 -12.77 -1.07 7.50
N GLU A 23 -14.03 -1.20 7.10
CA GLU A 23 -14.44 -2.08 5.99
C GLU A 23 -13.67 -1.71 4.71
N ARG A 24 -13.41 -0.42 4.48
CA ARG A 24 -12.63 0.07 3.34
C ARG A 24 -11.13 -0.11 3.50
N LEU A 25 -10.62 -0.25 4.72
CA LEU A 25 -9.22 -0.53 5.01
C LEU A 25 -8.93 -2.03 5.22
N GLU A 26 -9.94 -2.91 5.18
CA GLU A 26 -9.79 -4.34 5.46
C GLU A 26 -8.77 -5.00 4.53
N TYR A 27 -8.63 -4.51 3.29
CA TYR A 27 -7.59 -4.99 2.36
C TYR A 27 -6.16 -4.81 2.86
N ARG A 28 -5.95 -3.85 3.78
CA ARG A 28 -4.63 -3.61 4.40
C ARG A 28 -4.32 -4.56 5.54
N GLY A 29 -5.33 -5.15 6.16
CA GLY A 29 -5.16 -6.09 7.27
C GLY A 29 -6.50 -6.66 7.71
N TYR A 30 -6.57 -7.97 7.84
CA TYR A 30 -7.78 -8.72 8.20
C TYR A 30 -7.55 -9.77 9.28
N ASP A 31 -6.40 -9.74 9.96
CA ASP A 31 -6.07 -10.68 11.03
C ASP A 31 -6.85 -10.38 12.30
N SER A 32 -7.10 -9.11 12.57
CA SER A 32 -7.99 -8.66 13.64
C SER A 32 -8.48 -7.23 13.39
N ALA A 33 -9.60 -6.88 14.02
CA ALA A 33 -10.14 -5.54 14.01
C ALA A 33 -10.58 -5.14 15.42
N GLY A 34 -10.60 -3.83 15.71
CA GLY A 34 -11.11 -3.35 16.97
C GLY A 34 -11.33 -1.83 16.98
N LEU A 35 -12.05 -1.39 18.00
CA LEU A 35 -12.34 0.01 18.23
C LEU A 35 -12.30 0.35 19.72
N ALA A 36 -11.97 1.60 20.03
CA ALA A 36 -12.14 2.20 21.34
C ALA A 36 -12.90 3.50 21.20
N TYR A 37 -13.86 3.74 22.09
CA TYR A 37 -14.78 4.86 22.00
C TYR A 37 -15.22 5.36 23.36
N MET A 38 -15.58 6.62 23.44
CA MET A 38 -16.24 7.20 24.60
C MET A 38 -17.73 6.89 24.51
N GLY A 39 -18.17 5.95 25.36
CA GLY A 39 -19.56 5.49 25.38
C GLY A 39 -20.52 6.58 25.80
N MET A 40 -21.64 6.72 25.08
CA MET A 40 -22.76 7.52 25.50
C MET A 40 -23.54 6.78 26.60
N PRO A 41 -24.11 7.49 27.58
CA PRO A 41 -25.02 6.85 28.53
C PRO A 41 -26.15 6.17 27.76
N SER A 42 -26.15 4.84 27.71
CA SER A 42 -27.28 4.08 27.17
C SER A 42 -28.40 4.12 28.21
N GLY A 43 -29.61 4.45 27.78
CA GLY A 43 -30.80 4.35 28.66
C GLY A 43 -31.23 2.88 28.90
N GLN A 44 -30.39 1.90 28.68
CA GLN A 44 -30.63 0.49 28.94
C GLN A 44 -29.88 0.03 30.19
N GLU A 45 -30.65 -0.40 31.19
CA GLU A 45 -30.14 -1.08 32.38
C GLU A 45 -29.46 -2.38 31.99
N GLY A 46 -28.16 -2.56 32.31
CA GLY A 46 -27.48 -3.86 32.26
C GLY A 46 -26.16 -3.94 31.52
N ILE A 47 -25.71 -2.93 30.79
CA ILE A 47 -24.36 -2.90 30.19
C ILE A 47 -23.43 -2.16 31.16
N ALA A 48 -22.44 -2.87 31.72
CA ALA A 48 -21.45 -2.25 32.57
C ALA A 48 -20.59 -1.28 31.76
N ILE A 49 -20.87 0.03 31.87
CA ILE A 49 -19.96 1.06 31.37
C ILE A 49 -18.76 1.06 32.32
N GLU A 50 -17.55 0.93 31.78
CA GLU A 50 -16.33 1.12 32.57
C GLU A 50 -16.41 2.47 33.31
N PRO A 51 -15.91 2.58 34.56
CA PRO A 51 -15.99 3.82 35.34
C PRO A 51 -15.42 5.06 34.64
N SER A 52 -14.54 4.84 33.65
CA SER A 52 -13.90 5.89 32.84
C SER A 52 -14.73 6.35 31.64
N GLY A 53 -15.83 5.68 31.29
CA GLY A 53 -16.59 5.92 30.06
C GLY A 53 -15.91 5.46 28.78
N LEU A 54 -14.64 5.07 28.83
CA LEU A 54 -13.87 4.56 27.69
C LEU A 54 -14.15 3.06 27.52
N GLN A 55 -14.69 2.69 26.36
CA GLN A 55 -15.02 1.32 25.98
C GLN A 55 -14.05 0.80 24.92
N ARG A 56 -13.77 -0.51 24.94
CA ARG A 56 -12.92 -1.17 23.95
C ARG A 56 -13.54 -2.48 23.47
N LEU A 57 -13.62 -2.65 22.15
CA LEU A 57 -14.06 -3.89 21.51
C LEU A 57 -12.99 -4.37 20.52
N ARG A 58 -12.72 -5.67 20.51
CA ARG A 58 -11.74 -6.29 19.61
C ARG A 58 -12.31 -7.60 19.08
N ALA A 59 -11.92 -8.00 17.88
CA ALA A 59 -12.27 -9.28 17.28
C ALA A 59 -11.10 -9.80 16.45
N VAL A 60 -10.83 -11.09 16.53
CA VAL A 60 -9.94 -11.80 15.61
C VAL A 60 -10.67 -12.00 14.28
N GLY A 61 -9.98 -11.82 13.17
CA GLY A 61 -10.53 -11.94 11.82
C GLY A 61 -11.05 -10.61 11.28
N ARG A 62 -11.97 -10.70 10.32
CA ARG A 62 -12.47 -9.58 9.52
C ARG A 62 -13.30 -8.57 10.31
N VAL A 63 -13.44 -7.38 9.77
CA VAL A 63 -14.26 -6.28 10.33
C VAL A 63 -15.70 -6.71 10.59
N SER A 64 -16.24 -7.63 9.80
CA SER A 64 -17.57 -8.21 10.02
C SER A 64 -17.75 -8.88 11.38
N GLN A 65 -16.69 -9.44 11.98
CA GLN A 65 -16.73 -10.01 13.33
C GLN A 65 -16.82 -8.91 14.39
N LEU A 66 -16.06 -7.83 14.22
CA LEU A 66 -16.15 -6.65 15.09
C LEU A 66 -17.54 -6.03 15.00
N LYS A 67 -18.08 -5.88 13.79
CA LYS A 67 -19.42 -5.30 13.54
C LYS A 67 -20.50 -6.08 14.29
N ARG A 68 -20.48 -7.41 14.28
CA ARG A 68 -21.43 -8.22 15.08
C ARG A 68 -21.36 -7.88 16.56
N ARG A 69 -20.15 -7.79 17.15
CA ARG A 69 -19.97 -7.41 18.57
C ARG A 69 -20.51 -6.00 18.86
N VAL A 70 -20.30 -5.06 17.94
CA VAL A 70 -20.84 -3.68 18.05
C VAL A 70 -22.37 -3.68 18.02
N ASP A 71 -22.97 -4.45 17.09
CA ASP A 71 -24.43 -4.56 16.93
C ASP A 71 -25.07 -5.22 18.16
N GLU A 72 -24.43 -6.26 18.73
CA GLU A 72 -24.91 -6.97 19.94
C GLU A 72 -25.06 -6.02 21.15
N ILE A 73 -24.11 -5.09 21.32
CA ILE A 73 -24.14 -4.14 22.45
C ILE A 73 -24.77 -2.78 22.09
N GLN A 74 -25.16 -2.59 20.82
CA GLN A 74 -25.71 -1.33 20.32
C GLN A 74 -24.84 -0.12 20.66
N ALA A 75 -23.51 -0.25 20.45
CA ALA A 75 -22.54 0.78 20.78
C ALA A 75 -22.86 2.11 20.09
N ARG A 76 -22.78 3.21 20.86
CA ARG A 76 -22.92 4.60 20.36
C ARG A 76 -21.84 5.48 20.95
N ALA A 77 -21.30 6.38 20.15
CA ALA A 77 -20.23 7.27 20.58
C ALA A 77 -20.15 8.55 19.76
N HIS A 78 -19.59 9.60 20.36
CA HIS A 78 -19.22 10.84 19.67
C HIS A 78 -17.73 10.98 19.43
N CYS A 79 -16.90 10.13 20.04
CA CYS A 79 -15.45 10.16 19.92
C CYS A 79 -14.91 8.73 19.94
N GLY A 80 -13.98 8.39 19.04
CA GLY A 80 -13.40 7.07 19.02
C GLY A 80 -12.31 6.87 17.97
N ILE A 81 -11.60 5.74 18.13
CA ILE A 81 -10.53 5.26 17.26
C ILE A 81 -10.81 3.80 16.88
N ALA A 82 -10.43 3.41 15.69
CA ALA A 82 -10.62 2.05 15.17
C ALA A 82 -9.44 1.60 14.32
N HIS A 83 -9.25 0.28 14.22
CA HIS A 83 -8.07 -0.30 13.60
C HIS A 83 -8.36 -1.65 12.93
N THR A 84 -7.72 -1.89 11.78
CA THR A 84 -7.55 -3.22 11.18
C THR A 84 -6.08 -3.60 11.22
N ARG A 85 -5.78 -4.85 11.65
CA ARG A 85 -4.42 -5.30 11.89
C ARG A 85 -3.99 -6.33 10.85
N TRP A 86 -2.77 -6.14 10.35
CA TRP A 86 -1.93 -7.16 9.74
C TRP A 86 -0.82 -7.48 10.74
N ALA A 87 -0.79 -8.70 11.24
CA ALA A 87 0.11 -9.08 12.34
C ALA A 87 1.58 -9.06 11.90
N THR A 88 2.39 -8.25 12.59
CA THR A 88 3.84 -8.18 12.44
C THR A 88 4.55 -8.60 13.71
N HIS A 89 4.05 -8.19 14.88
CA HIS A 89 4.56 -8.52 16.21
C HIS A 89 3.47 -9.16 17.05
N GLY A 90 3.72 -10.36 17.57
CA GLY A 90 2.75 -11.16 18.31
C GLY A 90 1.76 -11.89 17.40
N GLY A 91 1.26 -13.05 17.86
CA GLY A 91 0.33 -13.89 17.08
C GLY A 91 -1.02 -13.23 16.83
N VAL A 92 -1.85 -13.91 16.02
CA VAL A 92 -3.22 -13.49 15.73
C VAL A 92 -4.12 -13.93 16.89
N THR A 93 -4.19 -13.10 17.93
CA THR A 93 -4.99 -13.30 19.14
C THR A 93 -5.74 -12.03 19.50
N GLU A 94 -6.78 -12.13 20.33
CA GLU A 94 -7.53 -10.96 20.77
C GLU A 94 -6.68 -10.02 21.64
N ASP A 95 -5.75 -10.55 22.44
CA ASP A 95 -4.85 -9.74 23.27
C ASP A 95 -3.90 -8.90 22.44
N ASN A 96 -3.51 -9.40 21.28
CA ASN A 96 -2.65 -8.70 20.32
C ASN A 96 -3.43 -7.79 19.35
N ALA A 97 -4.77 -7.81 19.37
CA ALA A 97 -5.59 -6.93 18.55
C ALA A 97 -5.60 -5.51 19.12
N HIS A 98 -5.53 -4.51 18.23
CA HIS A 98 -5.70 -3.10 18.60
C HIS A 98 -7.19 -2.77 18.80
N PRO A 99 -7.53 -1.74 19.59
CA PRO A 99 -6.69 -0.82 20.36
C PRO A 99 -6.09 -1.47 21.63
N HIS A 100 -4.87 -1.04 22.02
CA HIS A 100 -4.28 -1.38 23.31
C HIS A 100 -4.69 -0.39 24.38
N LEU A 101 -5.00 -0.89 25.57
CA LEU A 101 -5.49 -0.14 26.72
C LEU A 101 -4.42 -0.11 27.83
N SER A 102 -4.18 1.05 28.39
CA SER A 102 -3.50 1.24 29.68
C SER A 102 -4.43 1.96 30.65
N GLN A 103 -4.60 1.40 31.83
CA GLN A 103 -5.55 1.90 32.82
C GLN A 103 -5.03 1.77 34.26
N ALA A 104 -5.07 2.87 35.00
CA ALA A 104 -4.89 2.90 36.46
C ALA A 104 -5.42 4.24 37.05
N GLN A 105 -5.90 4.23 38.29
CA GLN A 105 -6.30 5.42 39.06
C GLN A 105 -7.26 6.36 38.30
N ALA A 106 -8.33 5.81 37.73
CA ALA A 106 -9.35 6.51 36.95
C ALA A 106 -8.88 7.17 35.63
N ILE A 107 -7.62 6.97 35.23
CA ILE A 107 -7.10 7.37 33.92
C ILE A 107 -7.01 6.12 33.05
N SER A 108 -7.61 6.21 31.87
CA SER A 108 -7.51 5.16 30.83
C SER A 108 -7.10 5.79 29.51
N VAL A 109 -6.22 5.10 28.78
CA VAL A 109 -5.75 5.51 27.45
C VAL A 109 -5.83 4.31 26.52
N CYS A 110 -6.47 4.50 25.36
CA CYS A 110 -6.46 3.54 24.26
C CYS A 110 -5.66 4.08 23.07
N VAL A 111 -4.87 3.20 22.43
CA VAL A 111 -4.02 3.55 21.29
C VAL A 111 -4.18 2.54 20.16
N VAL A 112 -4.20 3.05 18.93
CA VAL A 112 -4.04 2.28 17.69
C VAL A 112 -2.76 2.71 16.98
N HIS A 113 -2.11 1.77 16.29
CA HIS A 113 -0.79 1.97 15.71
C HIS A 113 -0.66 1.22 14.38
N ASN A 114 -0.17 1.91 13.35
CA ASN A 114 0.37 1.35 12.12
C ASN A 114 1.87 1.53 12.12
N GLY A 115 2.64 0.49 11.89
CA GLY A 115 4.09 0.56 11.80
C GLY A 115 4.81 -0.38 12.77
N ILE A 116 6.03 -0.03 13.14
CA ILE A 116 6.89 -0.79 14.05
C ILE A 116 7.66 0.17 14.95
N ILE A 117 7.62 -0.08 16.27
CA ILE A 117 8.43 0.63 17.26
C ILE A 117 9.68 -0.20 17.55
N GLU A 118 10.78 0.15 16.88
CA GLU A 118 12.04 -0.63 16.94
C GLU A 118 12.66 -0.71 18.34
N ASN A 119 12.50 0.33 19.15
CA ASN A 119 13.02 0.37 20.52
C ASN A 119 12.03 -0.10 21.58
N HIS A 120 10.96 -0.82 21.19
CA HIS A 120 9.90 -1.25 22.11
C HIS A 120 10.41 -2.12 23.29
N HIS A 121 11.43 -2.96 23.07
CA HIS A 121 12.01 -3.79 24.14
C HIS A 121 12.56 -2.94 25.29
N ALA A 122 13.39 -1.95 25.01
CA ALA A 122 13.97 -1.09 26.05
C ALA A 122 12.89 -0.25 26.76
N LEU A 123 11.88 0.23 26.01
CA LEU A 123 10.75 0.95 26.59
C LEU A 123 9.89 0.03 27.48
N ARG A 124 9.69 -1.21 27.07
CA ARG A 124 8.94 -2.22 27.84
C ARG A 124 9.63 -2.54 29.17
N GLU A 125 10.96 -2.77 29.16
CA GLU A 125 11.74 -3.01 30.36
C GLU A 125 11.63 -1.85 31.37
N SER A 126 11.74 -0.61 30.90
CA SER A 126 11.55 0.58 31.72
C SER A 126 10.15 0.64 32.33
N LEU A 127 9.11 0.39 31.57
CA LEU A 127 7.73 0.43 32.04
C LEU A 127 7.41 -0.70 33.02
N ILE A 128 8.01 -1.89 32.86
CA ILE A 128 7.90 -2.98 33.82
C ILE A 128 8.53 -2.57 35.16
N ALA A 129 9.70 -1.90 35.12
CA ALA A 129 10.34 -1.38 36.33
C ALA A 129 9.48 -0.31 37.03
N ASP A 130 8.69 0.46 36.25
CA ASP A 130 7.70 1.43 36.77
C ASP A 130 6.38 0.78 37.22
N GLY A 131 6.28 -0.57 37.18
CA GLY A 131 5.13 -1.33 37.68
C GLY A 131 4.04 -1.62 36.66
N TYR A 132 4.26 -1.41 35.37
CA TYR A 132 3.30 -1.75 34.32
C TYR A 132 3.34 -3.24 33.98
N ALA A 133 2.15 -3.86 33.88
CA ALA A 133 1.98 -5.22 33.39
C ALA A 133 1.56 -5.20 31.93
N PHE A 134 2.15 -6.07 31.12
CA PHE A 134 1.86 -6.19 29.70
C PHE A 134 0.99 -7.43 29.43
N ALA A 135 -0.13 -7.20 28.72
CA ALA A 135 -1.06 -8.26 28.33
C ALA A 135 -0.79 -8.80 26.92
N SER A 136 -0.13 -8.02 26.07
CA SER A 136 0.13 -8.38 24.68
C SER A 136 1.62 -8.61 24.38
N GLN A 137 1.85 -9.20 23.22
CA GLN A 137 3.19 -9.41 22.66
C GLN A 137 3.56 -8.31 21.65
N THR A 138 2.67 -7.30 21.45
CA THR A 138 2.88 -6.26 20.47
C THR A 138 3.86 -5.18 20.95
N ASP A 139 4.46 -4.51 19.99
CA ASP A 139 5.25 -3.29 20.19
C ASP A 139 4.39 -2.08 20.56
N THR A 140 3.09 -2.12 20.25
CA THR A 140 2.14 -1.00 20.43
C THR A 140 1.76 -0.77 21.89
N GLU A 141 1.68 -1.80 22.72
CA GLU A 141 1.24 -1.67 24.10
C GLU A 141 2.15 -0.73 24.92
N VAL A 142 3.45 -0.65 24.56
CA VAL A 142 4.37 0.30 25.20
C VAL A 142 3.91 1.75 25.04
N ILE A 143 3.26 2.09 23.91
CA ILE A 143 2.80 3.45 23.63
C ILE A 143 1.62 3.80 24.55
N ALA A 144 0.67 2.88 24.72
CA ALA A 144 -0.45 3.07 25.64
C ALA A 144 0.03 3.32 27.08
N HIS A 145 1.01 2.52 27.52
CA HIS A 145 1.61 2.69 28.84
C HIS A 145 2.44 3.96 28.97
N LEU A 146 3.18 4.39 27.96
CA LEU A 146 3.93 5.65 27.99
C LEU A 146 3.01 6.87 28.10
N LEU A 147 1.94 6.92 27.32
CA LEU A 147 0.95 7.99 27.39
C LEU A 147 0.26 8.02 28.76
N HIS A 148 -0.18 6.86 29.23
CA HIS A 148 -0.77 6.73 30.56
C HIS A 148 0.20 7.15 31.66
N HIS A 149 1.47 6.74 31.59
CA HIS A 149 2.52 7.12 32.55
C HIS A 149 2.71 8.65 32.61
N ALA A 150 2.74 9.32 31.45
CA ALA A 150 2.89 10.77 31.38
C ALA A 150 1.70 11.48 32.05
N LEU A 151 0.45 11.07 31.72
CA LEU A 151 -0.76 11.62 32.30
C LEU A 151 -0.86 11.37 33.81
N LEU A 152 -0.55 10.14 34.24
CA LEU A 152 -0.60 9.74 35.65
C LEU A 152 0.47 10.47 36.49
N SER A 153 1.66 10.66 35.95
CA SER A 153 2.75 11.39 36.63
C SER A 153 2.40 12.87 36.81
N ALA A 154 1.81 13.50 35.80
CA ALA A 154 1.30 14.87 35.91
C ALA A 154 0.19 14.96 36.98
N HIS A 155 -0.78 14.05 36.94
CA HIS A 155 -1.86 14.00 37.91
C HIS A 155 -1.34 13.84 39.36
N LYS A 156 -0.40 12.94 39.61
CA LYS A 156 0.24 12.74 40.92
C LYS A 156 1.01 13.98 41.42
N SER A 157 1.57 14.78 40.52
CA SER A 157 2.26 16.03 40.86
C SER A 157 1.31 17.23 41.03
N GLY A 158 -0.01 17.04 40.86
CA GLY A 158 -1.00 18.10 40.89
C GLY A 158 -1.05 18.99 39.65
N ALA A 159 -0.32 18.59 38.56
CA ALA A 159 -0.33 19.29 37.28
C ALA A 159 -1.43 18.72 36.37
N SER A 160 -2.01 19.59 35.55
CA SER A 160 -2.91 19.17 34.46
C SER A 160 -2.09 18.94 33.18
N MET A 161 -2.24 17.77 32.56
CA MET A 161 -1.65 17.44 31.27
C MET A 161 -2.73 16.93 30.33
N SER A 162 -2.83 17.49 29.13
CA SER A 162 -3.74 17.01 28.09
C SER A 162 -3.16 15.76 27.38
N LEU A 163 -4.03 14.97 26.74
CA LEU A 163 -3.57 13.84 25.90
C LEU A 163 -2.66 14.34 24.76
N PHE A 164 -2.92 15.54 24.24
CA PHE A 164 -2.07 16.18 23.25
C PHE A 164 -0.64 16.43 23.75
N ASP A 165 -0.50 16.99 24.96
CA ASP A 165 0.82 17.26 25.54
C ASP A 165 1.54 15.97 25.94
N ALA A 166 0.80 14.94 26.38
CA ALA A 166 1.32 13.60 26.61
C ALA A 166 1.88 13.00 25.31
N MET A 167 1.13 13.08 24.21
CA MET A 167 1.60 12.61 22.89
C MET A 167 2.86 13.34 22.44
N ARG A 168 2.91 14.66 22.59
CA ARG A 168 4.11 15.47 22.27
C ARG A 168 5.33 15.08 23.10
N SER A 169 5.15 14.65 24.33
CA SER A 169 6.24 14.20 25.20
C SER A 169 6.72 12.77 24.89
N VAL A 170 5.81 11.92 24.38
CA VAL A 170 6.07 10.51 24.10
C VAL A 170 6.63 10.30 22.69
N ALA A 171 6.09 10.98 21.67
CA ALA A 171 6.47 10.77 20.27
C ALA A 171 8.00 10.86 20.02
N PRO A 172 8.77 11.81 20.59
CA PRO A 172 10.22 11.86 20.39
C PRO A 172 11.01 10.69 21.01
N ARG A 173 10.39 9.90 21.89
CA ARG A 173 11.00 8.71 22.52
C ARG A 173 10.87 7.47 21.66
N LEU A 174 9.97 7.47 20.69
CA LEU A 174 9.72 6.35 19.80
C LEU A 174 10.74 6.34 18.64
N ARG A 175 11.22 5.16 18.28
CA ARG A 175 12.08 4.94 17.11
C ARG A 175 11.41 3.96 16.17
N GLY A 176 11.55 4.19 14.87
CA GLY A 176 10.92 3.39 13.83
C GLY A 176 9.84 4.17 13.07
N ALA A 177 9.08 3.49 12.22
CA ALA A 177 8.01 4.10 11.45
C ALA A 177 6.66 3.85 12.15
N TYR A 178 5.87 4.92 12.35
CA TYR A 178 4.57 4.82 13.01
C TYR A 178 3.55 5.86 12.53
N ALA A 179 2.28 5.49 12.58
CA ALA A 179 1.14 6.39 12.65
C ALA A 179 0.28 5.96 13.85
N LEU A 180 -0.10 6.91 14.68
CA LEU A 180 -0.79 6.68 15.94
C LEU A 180 -2.09 7.47 16.01
N ALA A 181 -3.12 6.88 16.65
CA ALA A 181 -4.25 7.63 17.16
C ALA A 181 -4.58 7.14 18.59
N ALA A 182 -4.91 8.08 19.48
CA ALA A 182 -5.16 7.81 20.87
C ALA A 182 -6.40 8.55 21.39
N VAL A 183 -7.09 7.94 22.35
CA VAL A 183 -8.19 8.52 23.12
C VAL A 183 -7.94 8.29 24.63
N SER A 184 -8.48 9.17 25.47
CA SER A 184 -8.30 9.05 26.92
C SER A 184 -9.59 9.39 27.67
N SER A 185 -9.78 8.75 28.83
CA SER A 185 -10.91 9.02 29.71
C SER A 185 -10.92 10.42 30.32
N ILE A 186 -9.78 11.14 30.30
CA ILE A 186 -9.72 12.51 30.85
C ILE A 186 -10.27 13.56 29.89
N GLU A 187 -10.38 13.26 28.59
CA GLU A 187 -10.91 14.16 27.56
C GLU A 187 -11.82 13.38 26.61
N SER A 188 -13.12 13.40 26.90
CA SER A 188 -14.10 12.52 26.28
C SER A 188 -14.42 12.80 24.81
N ASP A 189 -14.06 13.98 24.30
CA ASP A 189 -14.33 14.46 22.94
C ASP A 189 -13.08 14.63 22.09
N VAL A 190 -11.92 14.11 22.57
CA VAL A 190 -10.61 14.33 21.98
C VAL A 190 -10.05 13.06 21.39
N VAL A 191 -9.55 13.14 20.15
CA VAL A 191 -8.59 12.20 19.58
C VAL A 191 -7.28 12.93 19.31
N VAL A 192 -6.17 12.30 19.65
CA VAL A 192 -4.82 12.80 19.32
C VAL A 192 -4.12 11.83 18.39
N GLY A 193 -3.54 12.34 17.30
CA GLY A 193 -2.78 11.57 16.36
C GLY A 193 -1.38 12.12 16.14
N THR A 194 -0.46 11.28 15.71
CA THR A 194 0.89 11.65 15.26
C THR A 194 1.41 10.65 14.24
N ARG A 195 2.38 11.07 13.45
CA ARG A 195 2.99 10.18 12.46
C ARG A 195 4.51 10.39 12.33
N TRP A 196 5.18 9.29 11.96
CA TRP A 196 6.57 9.27 11.49
C TRP A 196 6.75 8.06 10.58
N GLY A 197 7.09 8.24 9.31
CA GLY A 197 7.33 7.15 8.36
C GLY A 197 6.09 6.34 7.92
N ALA A 198 4.93 6.51 8.57
CA ALA A 198 3.66 5.90 8.17
C ALA A 198 2.60 6.97 7.93
N PRO A 199 1.67 6.80 6.95
CA PRO A 199 0.71 7.84 6.59
C PRO A 199 -0.36 8.06 7.66
N LEU A 200 -0.71 9.34 7.87
CA LEU A 200 -1.88 9.78 8.62
C LEU A 200 -2.38 11.09 7.99
N LEU A 201 -3.68 11.21 7.84
CA LEU A 201 -4.33 12.39 7.26
C LEU A 201 -5.49 12.86 8.13
N LEU A 202 -5.76 14.15 8.07
CA LEU A 202 -6.85 14.84 8.75
C LEU A 202 -7.99 15.11 7.75
N GLY A 203 -9.22 14.73 8.11
CA GLY A 203 -10.42 14.98 7.34
C GLY A 203 -11.31 16.04 8.00
N TYR A 204 -11.95 16.87 7.17
CA TYR A 204 -12.81 17.97 7.61
C TYR A 204 -14.23 17.79 7.08
N ASP A 205 -15.24 18.09 7.89
CA ASP A 205 -16.56 18.35 7.36
C ASP A 205 -16.54 19.59 6.45
N ALA A 206 -17.41 19.61 5.44
CA ALA A 206 -17.42 20.62 4.37
C ALA A 206 -17.63 22.07 4.85
N VAL A 207 -18.01 22.30 6.09
CA VAL A 207 -18.27 23.63 6.64
C VAL A 207 -17.21 24.01 7.69
N GLU A 208 -16.19 24.73 7.25
CA GLU A 208 -15.22 25.33 8.17
C GLU A 208 -15.94 26.35 9.08
N GLY A 209 -15.89 26.12 10.40
CA GLY A 209 -16.46 27.05 11.39
C GLY A 209 -17.91 26.78 11.82
N ALA A 210 -18.57 25.74 11.32
CA ALA A 210 -19.85 25.32 11.90
C ALA A 210 -19.61 24.74 13.30
N ALA A 211 -20.24 25.31 14.31
CA ALA A 211 -20.27 24.74 15.65
C ALA A 211 -20.88 23.32 15.57
N GLY A 212 -20.06 22.29 15.77
CA GLY A 212 -20.49 20.90 15.70
C GLY A 212 -20.01 20.09 14.49
N GLY A 213 -19.14 20.62 13.63
CA GLY A 213 -18.57 19.88 12.49
C GLY A 213 -17.77 18.65 12.90
N GLU A 214 -17.80 17.61 12.08
CA GLU A 214 -17.05 16.38 12.31
C GLU A 214 -15.58 16.58 11.97
N ARG A 215 -14.70 15.85 12.67
CA ARG A 215 -13.27 15.77 12.37
C ARG A 215 -12.84 14.31 12.37
N PHE A 216 -11.94 13.98 11.44
CA PHE A 216 -11.51 12.61 11.20
C PHE A 216 -10.00 12.52 11.14
N LEU A 217 -9.44 11.37 11.56
CA LEU A 217 -8.09 10.95 11.21
C LEU A 217 -8.16 9.59 10.53
N ALA A 218 -7.36 9.38 9.51
CA ALA A 218 -7.24 8.07 8.87
C ALA A 218 -5.84 7.85 8.30
N SER A 219 -5.47 6.60 8.13
CA SER A 219 -4.23 6.21 7.47
C SER A 219 -4.32 6.20 5.94
N ASP A 220 -5.53 6.35 5.39
CA ASP A 220 -5.78 6.35 3.94
C ASP A 220 -7.06 7.13 3.61
N VAL A 221 -7.07 7.79 2.45
CA VAL A 221 -8.20 8.57 1.93
C VAL A 221 -9.46 7.72 1.79
N SER A 222 -9.31 6.46 1.38
CA SER A 222 -10.43 5.54 1.16
C SER A 222 -11.34 5.39 2.38
N ALA A 223 -10.77 5.47 3.58
CA ALA A 223 -11.54 5.38 4.82
C ALA A 223 -12.48 6.56 5.06
N LEU A 224 -12.18 7.72 4.49
CA LEU A 224 -12.90 8.98 4.76
C LEU A 224 -13.80 9.46 3.62
N ILE A 225 -13.65 8.91 2.41
CA ILE A 225 -14.28 9.47 1.20
C ILE A 225 -15.82 9.53 1.25
N GLN A 226 -16.47 8.72 2.08
CA GLN A 226 -17.92 8.81 2.32
C GLN A 226 -18.29 9.90 3.33
N SER A 227 -17.36 10.21 4.23
CA SER A 227 -17.58 11.20 5.30
C SER A 227 -17.15 12.58 4.85
N THR A 228 -16.01 12.68 4.19
CA THR A 228 -15.49 13.95 3.66
C THR A 228 -14.55 13.76 2.49
N ARG A 229 -14.48 14.79 1.64
CA ARG A 229 -13.52 14.91 0.54
C ARG A 229 -12.43 15.96 0.83
N HIS A 230 -12.54 16.73 1.92
CA HIS A 230 -11.60 17.76 2.31
C HIS A 230 -10.58 17.17 3.27
N LEU A 231 -9.33 17.11 2.86
CA LEU A 231 -8.27 16.36 3.53
C LEU A 231 -7.02 17.23 3.68
N SER A 232 -6.27 17.03 4.76
CA SER A 232 -4.90 17.53 4.90
C SER A 232 -3.97 16.39 5.26
N TYR A 233 -2.86 16.27 4.56
CA TYR A 233 -1.83 15.27 4.83
C TYR A 233 -0.91 15.79 5.94
N LEU A 234 -0.71 14.98 6.98
CA LEU A 234 0.25 15.29 8.04
C LEU A 234 1.68 15.04 7.55
N GLU A 235 2.61 15.84 8.02
CA GLU A 235 4.04 15.67 7.77
C GLU A 235 4.73 14.93 8.91
N GLU A 236 6.01 14.57 8.70
CA GLU A 236 6.83 13.84 9.67
C GLU A 236 6.95 14.57 11.00
N GLY A 237 6.52 13.92 12.08
CA GLY A 237 6.54 14.45 13.42
C GLY A 237 5.41 15.42 13.77
N ASP A 238 4.44 15.59 12.87
CA ASP A 238 3.22 16.32 13.20
C ASP A 238 2.47 15.64 14.35
N VAL A 239 1.97 16.45 15.28
CA VAL A 239 1.02 16.01 16.31
C VAL A 239 -0.26 16.81 16.15
N VAL A 240 -1.36 16.10 15.95
CA VAL A 240 -2.69 16.68 15.75
C VAL A 240 -3.63 16.27 16.86
N GLU A 241 -4.42 17.22 17.33
CA GLU A 241 -5.60 16.97 18.15
C GLU A 241 -6.83 17.34 17.35
N ILE A 242 -7.82 16.46 17.34
CA ILE A 242 -9.15 16.74 16.78
C ILE A 242 -10.20 16.74 17.90
N ARG A 243 -11.12 17.70 17.80
CA ARG A 243 -12.31 17.87 18.62
C ARG A 243 -13.52 18.14 17.73
N PRO A 244 -14.75 18.00 18.19
CA PRO A 244 -15.91 18.44 17.41
C PRO A 244 -15.76 19.88 16.92
N GLY A 245 -15.78 20.06 15.60
CA GLY A 245 -15.66 21.37 14.94
C GLY A 245 -14.29 22.05 14.96
N ALA A 246 -13.29 21.48 15.64
CA ALA A 246 -11.98 22.09 15.80
C ALA A 246 -10.83 21.09 15.68
N HIS A 247 -9.65 21.59 15.37
CA HIS A 247 -8.40 20.85 15.47
C HIS A 247 -7.26 21.80 15.84
N ARG A 248 -6.20 21.27 16.41
CA ARG A 248 -4.90 21.95 16.54
C ARG A 248 -3.78 21.04 16.05
N LEU A 249 -2.80 21.62 15.39
CA LEU A 249 -1.71 20.91 14.80
C LEU A 249 -0.38 21.60 15.11
N VAL A 250 0.61 20.84 15.53
CA VAL A 250 1.98 21.30 15.68
C VAL A 250 2.93 20.42 14.89
N ASP A 251 3.99 21.00 14.39
CA ASP A 251 5.08 20.31 13.72
C ASP A 251 6.02 19.61 14.72
N ARG A 252 7.03 18.91 14.19
CA ARG A 252 8.09 18.25 14.98
C ARG A 252 8.88 19.20 15.91
N HIS A 253 8.82 20.51 15.68
CA HIS A 253 9.46 21.54 16.51
C HIS A 253 8.50 22.13 17.54
N GLY A 254 7.25 21.67 17.57
CA GLY A 254 6.22 22.13 18.47
C GLY A 254 5.58 23.47 18.06
N GLN A 255 5.83 23.94 16.84
CA GLN A 255 5.24 25.15 16.30
C GLN A 255 3.87 24.87 15.71
N HIS A 256 2.90 25.76 15.96
CA HIS A 256 1.59 25.68 15.34
C HIS A 256 1.71 25.85 13.83
N VAL A 257 1.20 24.87 13.08
CA VAL A 257 1.22 24.87 11.62
C VAL A 257 -0.17 24.62 11.06
N ARG A 258 -0.36 25.02 9.79
CA ARG A 258 -1.51 24.62 8.99
C ARG A 258 -1.02 23.82 7.80
N ARG A 259 -1.66 22.70 7.51
CA ARG A 259 -1.42 21.92 6.30
C ARG A 259 -2.42 22.28 5.23
N GLU A 260 -2.02 22.22 3.98
CA GLU A 260 -2.88 22.50 2.85
C GLU A 260 -4.10 21.57 2.87
N VAL A 261 -5.28 22.13 2.61
CA VAL A 261 -6.51 21.36 2.45
C VAL A 261 -6.68 21.02 0.98
N VAL A 262 -6.69 19.74 0.69
CA VAL A 262 -6.88 19.19 -0.66
C VAL A 262 -8.28 18.60 -0.77
N THR A 263 -8.95 18.86 -1.88
CA THR A 263 -10.23 18.20 -2.18
C THR A 263 -9.97 16.95 -3.01
N SER A 264 -10.30 15.78 -2.48
CA SER A 264 -10.14 14.51 -3.19
C SER A 264 -11.13 14.40 -4.35
N ASP A 265 -10.63 14.03 -5.53
CA ASP A 265 -11.44 13.75 -6.72
C ASP A 265 -11.99 12.33 -6.78
N ILE A 266 -11.57 11.46 -5.86
CA ILE A 266 -12.01 10.07 -5.76
C ILE A 266 -13.51 10.04 -5.44
N LYS A 267 -14.27 9.22 -6.18
CA LYS A 267 -15.71 9.05 -5.97
C LYS A 267 -15.96 7.84 -5.07
N ALA A 268 -16.92 7.96 -4.15
CA ALA A 268 -17.30 6.85 -3.28
C ALA A 268 -17.72 5.58 -4.05
N THR A 269 -18.35 5.75 -5.23
CA THR A 269 -18.79 4.65 -6.11
C THR A 269 -17.63 3.85 -6.71
N GLU A 270 -16.41 4.38 -6.74
CA GLU A 270 -15.24 3.65 -7.22
C GLU A 270 -14.86 2.49 -6.30
N PHE A 271 -15.29 2.54 -5.04
CA PHE A 271 -15.09 1.49 -4.04
C PHE A 271 -16.19 0.43 -4.03
N ASP A 272 -17.26 0.59 -4.80
CA ASP A 272 -18.34 -0.38 -4.85
C ASP A 272 -17.87 -1.64 -5.60
N LEU A 273 -18.21 -2.83 -5.06
CA LEU A 273 -17.81 -4.10 -5.66
C LEU A 273 -18.53 -4.35 -7.01
N GLY A 274 -19.72 -3.77 -7.18
CA GLY A 274 -20.53 -3.95 -8.39
C GLY A 274 -20.95 -5.42 -8.57
N PRO A 275 -20.91 -5.97 -9.80
CA PRO A 275 -21.33 -7.35 -10.08
C PRO A 275 -20.29 -8.42 -9.71
N PHE A 276 -19.11 -8.03 -9.24
CA PHE A 276 -18.00 -8.92 -8.97
C PHE A 276 -18.08 -9.53 -7.58
N GLN A 277 -17.52 -10.74 -7.40
CA GLN A 277 -17.48 -11.40 -6.09
C GLN A 277 -16.34 -10.89 -5.21
N HIS A 278 -15.25 -10.41 -5.82
CA HIS A 278 -14.03 -9.96 -5.14
C HIS A 278 -13.47 -8.69 -5.78
N TYR A 279 -12.86 -7.82 -4.99
CA TYR A 279 -12.20 -6.60 -5.49
C TYR A 279 -11.11 -6.92 -6.51
N MET A 280 -10.28 -7.91 -6.27
CA MET A 280 -9.25 -8.32 -7.23
C MET A 280 -9.85 -8.74 -8.58
N GLN A 281 -10.98 -9.45 -8.59
CA GLN A 281 -11.68 -9.78 -9.84
C GLN A 281 -12.15 -8.51 -10.55
N LYS A 282 -12.80 -7.58 -9.84
CA LYS A 282 -13.20 -6.28 -10.38
C LYS A 282 -11.99 -5.56 -11.01
N GLU A 283 -10.88 -5.48 -10.28
CA GLU A 283 -9.68 -4.77 -10.70
C GLU A 283 -8.98 -5.43 -11.90
N ILE A 284 -9.05 -6.75 -12.04
CA ILE A 284 -8.62 -7.47 -13.23
C ILE A 284 -9.44 -6.99 -14.45
N PHE A 285 -10.77 -6.90 -14.32
CA PHE A 285 -11.65 -6.45 -15.41
C PHE A 285 -11.60 -4.93 -15.65
N GLU A 286 -11.13 -4.14 -14.71
CA GLU A 286 -10.92 -2.70 -14.86
C GLU A 286 -9.63 -2.35 -15.63
N GLN A 287 -8.71 -3.28 -15.86
CA GLN A 287 -7.42 -3.02 -16.53
C GLN A 287 -7.54 -2.30 -17.88
N PRO A 288 -8.48 -2.61 -18.79
CA PRO A 288 -8.64 -1.87 -20.03
C PRO A 288 -8.93 -0.38 -19.81
N ALA A 289 -9.84 -0.06 -18.88
CA ALA A 289 -10.18 1.31 -18.52
C ALA A 289 -9.02 2.02 -17.83
N ALA A 290 -8.34 1.34 -16.92
CA ALA A 290 -7.16 1.87 -16.23
C ALA A 290 -6.03 2.21 -17.21
N LEU A 291 -5.75 1.35 -18.18
CA LEU A 291 -4.79 1.61 -19.26
C LEU A 291 -5.20 2.80 -20.13
N ALA A 292 -6.47 2.91 -20.48
CA ALA A 292 -6.99 4.05 -21.24
C ALA A 292 -6.78 5.37 -20.48
N ASN A 293 -7.07 5.40 -19.18
CA ASN A 293 -6.85 6.57 -18.32
C ASN A 293 -5.36 6.93 -18.20
N THR A 294 -4.50 5.92 -18.01
CA THR A 294 -3.04 6.10 -17.92
C THR A 294 -2.47 6.73 -19.19
N LEU A 295 -3.02 6.34 -20.34
CA LEU A 295 -2.56 6.77 -21.66
C LEU A 295 -3.34 7.96 -22.22
N GLU A 296 -4.27 8.54 -21.46
CA GLU A 296 -5.12 9.66 -21.91
C GLU A 296 -4.31 10.83 -22.49
N MET A 297 -3.24 11.22 -21.78
CA MET A 297 -2.36 12.32 -22.21
C MET A 297 -1.61 12.00 -23.52
N VAL A 298 -1.34 10.72 -23.80
CA VAL A 298 -0.74 10.25 -25.05
C VAL A 298 -1.77 10.29 -26.19
N ASN A 299 -3.02 9.96 -25.88
CA ASN A 299 -4.12 9.97 -26.84
C ASN A 299 -4.44 11.38 -27.34
N ALA A 300 -4.32 12.39 -26.47
CA ALA A 300 -4.58 13.79 -26.79
C ALA A 300 -3.45 14.47 -27.59
N ARG A 301 -2.24 13.91 -27.62
CA ARG A 301 -1.07 14.49 -28.28
C ARG A 301 -0.65 13.65 -29.49
N GLN A 302 -0.14 14.33 -30.53
CA GLN A 302 0.38 13.65 -31.71
C GLN A 302 1.83 13.19 -31.56
N ALA A 303 2.55 13.70 -30.56
CA ALA A 303 3.95 13.40 -30.32
C ALA A 303 4.26 13.21 -28.84
N LEU A 304 5.22 12.36 -28.53
CA LEU A 304 5.74 12.17 -27.18
C LEU A 304 6.64 13.36 -26.79
N VAL A 305 6.42 13.91 -25.60
CA VAL A 305 7.18 15.04 -25.06
C VAL A 305 7.61 14.78 -23.62
N PRO A 306 8.79 15.25 -23.20
CA PRO A 306 9.28 15.05 -21.83
C PRO A 306 8.35 15.58 -20.75
N GLU A 307 7.60 16.66 -21.03
CA GLU A 307 6.68 17.34 -20.10
C GLU A 307 5.52 16.45 -19.63
N LEU A 308 5.32 15.28 -20.23
CA LEU A 308 4.43 14.24 -19.71
C LEU A 308 4.80 13.81 -18.28
N PHE A 309 6.09 13.95 -17.94
CA PHE A 309 6.66 13.57 -16.65
C PHE A 309 6.95 14.78 -15.71
N GLY A 310 6.53 15.98 -16.13
CA GLY A 310 6.70 17.23 -15.37
C GLY A 310 7.44 18.30 -16.16
N HIS A 311 7.33 19.54 -15.70
CA HIS A 311 7.85 20.71 -16.44
C HIS A 311 9.39 20.73 -16.56
N GLU A 312 10.12 20.13 -15.61
CA GLU A 312 11.58 20.03 -15.64
C GLU A 312 12.12 18.81 -16.39
N ALA A 313 11.24 17.94 -16.90
CA ALA A 313 11.63 16.64 -17.43
C ALA A 313 12.61 16.76 -18.61
N GLN A 314 12.44 17.75 -19.50
CA GLN A 314 13.37 17.96 -20.62
C GLN A 314 14.81 18.18 -20.11
N ALA A 315 15.00 19.03 -19.11
CA ALA A 315 16.31 19.35 -18.57
C ALA A 315 16.93 18.15 -17.82
N VAL A 316 16.10 17.40 -17.07
CA VAL A 316 16.53 16.19 -16.35
C VAL A 316 16.93 15.10 -17.34
N PHE A 317 16.09 14.80 -18.33
CA PHE A 317 16.34 13.73 -19.30
C PHE A 317 17.56 14.01 -20.19
N ALA A 318 17.83 15.29 -20.51
CA ALA A 318 19.01 15.67 -21.30
C ALA A 318 20.34 15.33 -20.61
N ARG A 319 20.41 15.37 -19.28
CA ARG A 319 21.63 15.06 -18.51
C ARG A 319 21.65 13.64 -17.95
N THR A 320 20.55 12.87 -18.10
CA THR A 320 20.48 11.49 -17.62
C THR A 320 21.46 10.60 -18.39
N LYS A 321 22.37 9.96 -17.66
CA LYS A 321 23.36 9.02 -18.19
C LYS A 321 22.98 7.55 -17.91
N GLN A 322 22.23 7.32 -16.83
CA GLN A 322 21.78 6.01 -16.38
C GLN A 322 20.54 6.11 -15.50
N VAL A 323 19.93 4.98 -15.23
CA VAL A 323 18.69 4.88 -14.42
C VAL A 323 18.91 3.95 -13.22
N LEU A 324 18.40 4.36 -12.06
CA LEU A 324 18.27 3.54 -10.87
C LEU A 324 16.77 3.45 -10.52
N ILE A 325 16.21 2.23 -10.55
CA ILE A 325 14.81 1.99 -10.17
C ILE A 325 14.78 1.43 -8.75
N LEU A 326 13.98 2.04 -7.88
CA LEU A 326 13.79 1.65 -6.48
C LEU A 326 12.31 1.32 -6.25
N ALA A 327 12.02 0.07 -5.89
CA ALA A 327 10.65 -0.37 -5.66
C ALA A 327 10.58 -1.65 -4.80
N CYS A 328 9.37 -2.03 -4.37
CA CYS A 328 9.08 -3.26 -3.65
C CYS A 328 8.01 -4.09 -4.38
N GLY A 329 8.03 -5.42 -4.21
CA GLY A 329 6.99 -6.35 -4.66
C GLY A 329 6.65 -6.23 -6.15
N THR A 330 5.37 -6.14 -6.48
CA THR A 330 4.85 -5.96 -7.85
C THR A 330 5.51 -4.81 -8.60
N SER A 331 5.72 -3.67 -7.94
CA SER A 331 6.38 -2.51 -8.54
C SER A 331 7.87 -2.76 -8.84
N TYR A 332 8.56 -3.57 -8.03
CA TYR A 332 9.91 -4.03 -8.32
C TYR A 332 9.93 -4.91 -9.59
N HIS A 333 8.97 -5.83 -9.73
CA HIS A 333 8.86 -6.65 -10.94
C HIS A 333 8.59 -5.79 -12.19
N ALA A 334 7.76 -4.75 -12.09
CA ALA A 334 7.56 -3.78 -13.17
C ALA A 334 8.86 -3.07 -13.55
N GLY A 335 9.67 -2.69 -12.56
CA GLY A 335 11.01 -2.13 -12.77
C GLY A 335 11.95 -3.11 -13.48
N CYS A 336 11.92 -4.39 -13.10
CA CYS A 336 12.72 -5.44 -13.76
C CYS A 336 12.35 -5.63 -15.24
N VAL A 337 11.07 -5.50 -15.60
CA VAL A 337 10.63 -5.46 -17.01
C VAL A 337 11.18 -4.21 -17.70
N ALA A 338 11.03 -3.05 -17.09
CA ALA A 338 11.42 -1.76 -17.64
C ALA A 338 12.93 -1.67 -17.93
N ARG A 339 13.78 -2.35 -17.15
CA ARG A 339 15.23 -2.43 -17.41
C ARG A 339 15.50 -2.86 -18.85
N TYR A 340 14.83 -3.91 -19.33
CA TYR A 340 15.00 -4.37 -20.70
C TYR A 340 14.64 -3.29 -21.72
N TRP A 341 13.60 -2.50 -21.48
CA TRP A 341 13.17 -1.42 -22.37
C TRP A 341 14.13 -0.23 -22.34
N PHE A 342 14.56 0.20 -21.16
CA PHE A 342 15.51 1.31 -21.07
C PHE A 342 16.86 0.98 -21.71
N GLU A 343 17.33 -0.25 -21.56
CA GLU A 343 18.58 -0.69 -22.19
C GLU A 343 18.43 -0.90 -23.70
N SER A 344 17.36 -1.54 -24.17
CA SER A 344 17.18 -1.85 -25.59
C SER A 344 16.71 -0.65 -26.42
N VAL A 345 15.78 0.17 -25.92
CA VAL A 345 15.14 1.27 -26.65
C VAL A 345 15.86 2.60 -26.39
N ALA A 346 16.05 2.96 -25.10
CA ALA A 346 16.66 4.24 -24.74
C ALA A 346 18.20 4.19 -24.68
N ARG A 347 18.81 3.00 -24.70
CA ARG A 347 20.25 2.80 -24.55
C ARG A 347 20.80 3.43 -23.27
N LEU A 348 20.06 3.25 -22.16
CA LEU A 348 20.44 3.71 -20.83
C LEU A 348 20.77 2.51 -19.96
N PRO A 349 21.98 2.44 -19.37
CA PRO A 349 22.29 1.48 -18.32
C PRO A 349 21.28 1.61 -17.19
N THR A 350 20.71 0.48 -16.75
CA THR A 350 19.61 0.50 -15.77
C THR A 350 19.84 -0.52 -14.67
N GLN A 351 19.83 -0.06 -13.45
CA GLN A 351 19.83 -0.88 -12.23
C GLN A 351 18.43 -0.89 -11.63
N VAL A 352 18.02 -2.04 -11.09
CA VAL A 352 16.75 -2.20 -10.37
C VAL A 352 17.05 -2.82 -9.03
N GLU A 353 16.64 -2.14 -7.96
CA GLU A 353 16.98 -2.51 -6.59
C GLU A 353 15.70 -2.64 -5.76
N ILE A 354 15.68 -3.63 -4.86
CA ILE A 354 14.63 -3.75 -3.85
C ILE A 354 14.83 -2.62 -2.84
N ALA A 355 13.82 -1.78 -2.69
CA ALA A 355 13.93 -0.57 -1.89
C ALA A 355 14.22 -0.84 -0.41
N SER A 356 13.67 -1.92 0.18
CA SER A 356 13.95 -2.34 1.56
C SER A 356 15.42 -2.65 1.82
N GLU A 357 16.14 -3.11 0.80
CA GLU A 357 17.57 -3.42 0.90
C GLU A 357 18.43 -2.20 0.56
N TYR A 358 18.02 -1.45 -0.47
CA TYR A 358 18.77 -0.29 -0.94
C TYR A 358 18.90 0.80 0.14
N ARG A 359 17.85 1.04 0.92
CA ARG A 359 17.81 2.09 1.95
C ARG A 359 18.90 1.95 3.03
N TYR A 360 19.44 0.76 3.23
CA TYR A 360 20.48 0.48 4.24
C TYR A 360 21.86 0.23 3.65
N ARG A 361 21.93 0.09 2.33
CA ARG A 361 23.19 -0.24 1.67
C ARG A 361 24.07 1.00 1.46
N GLN A 362 25.36 0.87 1.72
CA GLN A 362 26.37 1.86 1.32
C GLN A 362 26.59 1.76 -0.19
N SER A 363 25.70 2.39 -0.97
CA SER A 363 25.80 2.39 -2.43
C SER A 363 26.70 3.52 -2.93
N VAL A 364 27.34 3.29 -4.07
CA VAL A 364 28.16 4.32 -4.73
C VAL A 364 27.27 5.11 -5.68
N PRO A 365 27.08 6.43 -5.45
CA PRO A 365 26.31 7.26 -6.36
C PRO A 365 27.06 7.47 -7.67
N LEU A 366 26.33 7.35 -8.78
CA LEU A 366 26.89 7.59 -10.10
C LEU A 366 26.33 8.89 -10.68
N GLU A 367 27.19 9.70 -11.27
CA GLU A 367 26.83 10.98 -11.86
C GLU A 367 25.83 10.83 -13.01
N GLY A 368 24.80 11.70 -13.07
CA GLY A 368 23.77 11.65 -14.11
C GLY A 368 22.78 10.51 -13.93
N THR A 369 22.63 10.01 -12.71
CA THR A 369 21.60 9.00 -12.39
C THR A 369 20.23 9.65 -12.26
N LEU A 370 19.25 9.14 -13.03
CA LEU A 370 17.83 9.36 -12.79
C LEU A 370 17.31 8.27 -11.85
N VAL A 371 16.92 8.64 -10.64
CA VAL A 371 16.29 7.75 -9.66
C VAL A 371 14.80 7.65 -9.98
N ILE A 372 14.30 6.45 -10.27
CA ILE A 372 12.88 6.22 -10.52
C ILE A 372 12.31 5.40 -9.36
N THR A 373 11.28 5.93 -8.71
CA THR A 373 10.49 5.17 -7.73
C THR A 373 9.16 4.76 -8.34
N ILE A 374 8.72 3.55 -8.00
CA ILE A 374 7.46 2.98 -8.48
C ILE A 374 6.66 2.53 -7.27
N SER A 375 5.42 3.00 -7.14
CA SER A 375 4.52 2.59 -6.05
C SER A 375 3.07 2.80 -6.46
N GLN A 376 2.19 1.90 -6.07
CA GLN A 376 0.73 2.10 -6.25
C GLN A 376 0.24 3.21 -5.30
N SER A 377 0.48 3.09 -4.00
CA SER A 377 0.01 4.05 -2.99
C SER A 377 0.86 5.32 -2.90
N GLY A 378 2.14 5.23 -3.27
CA GLY A 378 3.12 6.30 -3.03
C GLY A 378 3.47 6.52 -1.56
N GLU A 379 3.05 5.60 -0.68
CA GLU A 379 3.26 5.64 0.78
C GLU A 379 4.06 4.43 1.29
N THR A 380 4.73 3.70 0.39
CA THR A 380 5.58 2.56 0.77
C THR A 380 6.82 3.08 1.50
N ALA A 381 6.89 2.84 2.81
CA ALA A 381 7.93 3.40 3.68
C ALA A 381 9.35 3.08 3.21
N ASP A 382 9.61 1.83 2.77
CA ASP A 382 10.92 1.44 2.26
C ASP A 382 11.28 2.18 0.96
N THR A 383 10.31 2.40 0.07
CA THR A 383 10.55 3.10 -1.19
C THR A 383 10.82 4.59 -0.96
N LEU A 384 10.10 5.21 -0.02
CA LEU A 384 10.34 6.60 0.37
C LEU A 384 11.72 6.77 1.00
N ALA A 385 12.07 5.94 1.98
CA ALA A 385 13.38 5.98 2.63
C ALA A 385 14.53 5.67 1.66
N ALA A 386 14.33 4.79 0.68
CA ALA A 386 15.30 4.52 -0.37
C ALA A 386 15.51 5.74 -1.30
N LEU A 387 14.45 6.47 -1.62
CA LEU A 387 14.54 7.72 -2.37
C LEU A 387 15.32 8.79 -1.59
N GLU A 388 14.99 8.99 -0.32
CA GLU A 388 15.67 9.92 0.57
C GLU A 388 17.16 9.58 0.72
N HIS A 389 17.48 8.28 0.86
CA HIS A 389 18.84 7.79 0.90
C HIS A 389 19.60 8.12 -0.41
N ALA A 390 18.99 7.87 -1.57
CA ALA A 390 19.58 8.20 -2.86
C ALA A 390 19.82 9.71 -3.02
N GLN A 391 18.87 10.54 -2.58
CA GLN A 391 18.99 12.00 -2.59
C GLN A 391 20.11 12.49 -1.65
N ALA A 392 20.24 11.91 -0.45
CA ALA A 392 21.31 12.21 0.49
C ALA A 392 22.70 11.85 -0.05
N LEU A 393 22.79 10.84 -0.93
CA LEU A 393 24.01 10.50 -1.67
C LEU A 393 24.31 11.42 -2.86
N GLY A 394 23.47 12.43 -3.12
CA GLY A 394 23.65 13.43 -4.19
C GLY A 394 22.93 13.09 -5.50
N MET A 395 22.13 12.02 -5.58
CA MET A 395 21.31 11.68 -6.75
C MET A 395 19.97 12.42 -6.70
N GLY A 396 19.99 13.74 -6.94
CA GLY A 396 18.82 14.62 -6.79
C GLY A 396 17.81 14.58 -7.96
N ASP A 397 18.17 14.00 -9.11
CA ASP A 397 17.23 13.84 -10.22
C ASP A 397 16.35 12.61 -9.98
N SER A 398 15.09 12.85 -9.64
CA SER A 398 14.14 11.79 -9.27
C SER A 398 12.82 11.91 -10.01
N LEU A 399 12.22 10.75 -10.29
CA LEU A 399 10.90 10.59 -10.90
C LEU A 399 10.09 9.57 -10.12
N SER A 400 8.88 9.90 -9.68
CA SER A 400 7.94 8.92 -9.13
C SER A 400 6.83 8.57 -10.12
N ILE A 401 6.63 7.27 -10.34
CA ILE A 401 5.48 6.69 -11.03
C ILE A 401 4.54 6.16 -9.95
N CYS A 402 3.38 6.80 -9.80
CA CYS A 402 2.46 6.54 -8.70
C CYS A 402 1.01 6.67 -9.14
N ASN A 403 0.09 6.04 -8.41
CA ASN A 403 -1.33 6.16 -8.69
C ASN A 403 -2.02 7.27 -7.86
N VAL A 404 -1.50 7.58 -6.67
CA VAL A 404 -2.08 8.57 -5.75
C VAL A 404 -1.38 9.92 -5.92
N PRO A 405 -2.12 10.97 -6.34
CA PRO A 405 -1.54 12.27 -6.72
C PRO A 405 -0.79 12.99 -5.59
N GLU A 406 -1.32 12.90 -4.37
CA GLU A 406 -0.86 13.66 -3.21
C GLU A 406 0.07 12.87 -2.29
N SER A 407 0.56 11.72 -2.76
CA SER A 407 1.36 10.81 -1.95
C SER A 407 2.74 11.37 -1.59
N SER A 408 3.34 10.82 -0.54
CA SER A 408 4.66 11.22 -0.04
C SER A 408 5.76 11.08 -1.11
N LEU A 409 5.76 10.00 -1.90
CA LEU A 409 6.70 9.82 -3.01
C LEU A 409 6.56 10.90 -4.08
N ILE A 410 5.32 11.28 -4.43
CA ILE A 410 5.05 12.35 -5.42
C ILE A 410 5.59 13.69 -4.92
N ARG A 411 5.40 14.00 -3.63
CA ARG A 411 5.90 15.26 -3.03
C ARG A 411 7.43 15.27 -2.88
N ALA A 412 8.05 14.12 -2.61
CA ALA A 412 9.49 13.98 -2.44
C ALA A 412 10.27 13.95 -3.76
N SER A 413 9.60 13.75 -4.89
CA SER A 413 10.24 13.58 -6.20
C SER A 413 10.21 14.87 -7.02
N ARG A 414 11.27 15.08 -7.81
CA ARG A 414 11.38 16.23 -8.73
C ARG A 414 10.42 16.13 -9.91
N LEU A 415 10.29 14.93 -10.47
CA LEU A 415 9.39 14.61 -11.58
C LEU A 415 8.34 13.61 -11.11
N ARG A 416 7.20 13.56 -11.81
CA ARG A 416 6.09 12.66 -11.47
C ARG A 416 5.32 12.20 -12.69
N PHE A 417 4.79 10.99 -12.60
CA PHE A 417 3.79 10.46 -13.53
C PHE A 417 2.69 9.74 -12.76
N LEU A 418 1.44 10.13 -13.00
CA LEU A 418 0.27 9.52 -12.36
C LEU A 418 -0.34 8.47 -13.28
N THR A 419 -0.46 7.24 -12.79
CA THR A 419 -1.03 6.14 -13.58
C THR A 419 -2.54 6.24 -13.74
N ARG A 420 -3.23 6.96 -12.85
CA ARG A 420 -4.70 7.15 -12.91
C ARG A 420 -5.49 5.84 -13.05
N ALA A 421 -4.99 4.78 -12.40
CA ALA A 421 -5.61 3.46 -12.44
C ALA A 421 -6.91 3.38 -11.63
N GLY A 422 -7.27 4.44 -10.89
CA GLY A 422 -8.33 4.41 -9.89
C GLY A 422 -7.91 3.66 -8.62
N PRO A 423 -8.79 3.56 -7.61
CA PRO A 423 -8.49 2.84 -6.37
C PRO A 423 -8.24 1.36 -6.64
N GLU A 424 -7.20 0.80 -6.01
CA GLU A 424 -6.90 -0.63 -5.99
C GLU A 424 -7.00 -1.12 -4.54
N ILE A 425 -7.99 -1.98 -4.29
CA ILE A 425 -8.42 -2.44 -2.97
C ILE A 425 -8.02 -3.90 -2.74
N GLY A 426 -7.91 -4.68 -3.81
CA GLY A 426 -7.43 -6.05 -3.75
C GLY A 426 -6.06 -6.13 -3.07
N VAL A 427 -5.87 -7.14 -2.19
CA VAL A 427 -4.59 -7.35 -1.50
C VAL A 427 -3.45 -7.55 -2.50
N ALA A 428 -3.70 -8.31 -3.55
CA ALA A 428 -2.76 -8.56 -4.63
C ALA A 428 -2.97 -7.56 -5.76
N SER A 429 -1.95 -6.78 -6.07
CA SER A 429 -1.98 -5.75 -7.12
C SER A 429 -2.22 -6.35 -8.51
N THR A 430 -3.04 -5.71 -9.34
CA THR A 430 -3.41 -6.13 -10.69
C THR A 430 -3.33 -4.99 -11.70
N LYS A 431 -4.33 -4.09 -11.74
CA LYS A 431 -4.36 -2.94 -12.67
C LYS A 431 -3.21 -1.96 -12.43
N ALA A 432 -2.72 -1.83 -11.21
CA ALA A 432 -1.55 -1.00 -10.93
C ALA A 432 -0.30 -1.53 -11.64
N PHE A 433 -0.09 -2.86 -11.69
CA PHE A 433 1.04 -3.45 -12.41
C PHE A 433 1.01 -3.12 -13.89
N THR A 434 -0.11 -3.35 -14.56
CA THR A 434 -0.24 -3.10 -16.01
C THR A 434 -0.12 -1.63 -16.36
N THR A 435 -0.66 -0.74 -15.53
CA THR A 435 -0.52 0.72 -15.73
C THR A 435 0.88 1.23 -15.43
N GLN A 436 1.60 0.64 -14.46
CA GLN A 436 3.02 0.92 -14.22
C GLN A 436 3.87 0.48 -15.42
N LEU A 437 3.62 -0.70 -15.99
CA LEU A 437 4.30 -1.15 -17.22
C LEU A 437 4.08 -0.17 -18.38
N ALA A 438 2.83 0.26 -18.59
CA ALA A 438 2.51 1.23 -19.63
C ALA A 438 3.24 2.57 -19.43
N ALA A 439 3.29 3.08 -18.19
CA ALA A 439 3.99 4.31 -17.81
C ALA A 439 5.51 4.18 -18.02
N LEU A 440 6.10 3.06 -17.62
CA LEU A 440 7.53 2.77 -17.78
C LEU A 440 7.94 2.63 -19.24
N PHE A 441 7.10 1.96 -20.05
CA PHE A 441 7.36 1.87 -21.48
C PHE A 441 7.25 3.23 -22.17
N LEU A 442 6.25 4.03 -21.80
CA LEU A 442 6.13 5.42 -22.25
C LEU A 442 7.37 6.25 -21.91
N LEU A 443 7.88 6.10 -20.67
CA LEU A 443 9.12 6.76 -20.24
C LEU A 443 10.33 6.31 -21.07
N ALA A 444 10.44 5.01 -21.38
CA ALA A 444 11.52 4.49 -22.22
C ALA A 444 11.51 5.12 -23.63
N LEU A 445 10.33 5.29 -24.21
CA LEU A 445 10.16 5.95 -25.51
C LEU A 445 10.53 7.44 -25.46
N VAL A 446 10.08 8.15 -24.42
CA VAL A 446 10.40 9.58 -24.23
C VAL A 446 11.90 9.79 -24.01
N LEU A 447 12.54 8.97 -23.19
CA LEU A 447 13.99 8.99 -22.99
C LEU A 447 14.76 8.65 -24.28
N ALA A 448 14.30 7.67 -25.05
CA ALA A 448 14.88 7.32 -26.35
C ALA A 448 14.80 8.48 -27.33
N LYS A 449 13.65 9.17 -27.38
CA LYS A 449 13.44 10.35 -28.24
C LYS A 449 14.34 11.50 -27.82
N ALA A 450 14.42 11.81 -26.52
CA ALA A 450 15.28 12.86 -25.98
C ALA A 450 16.78 12.62 -26.29
N ARG A 451 17.17 11.36 -26.50
CA ARG A 451 18.53 10.93 -26.86
C ARG A 451 18.74 10.78 -28.36
N GLY A 452 17.77 11.12 -29.19
CA GLY A 452 17.83 10.95 -30.65
C GLY A 452 17.90 9.50 -31.11
N ARG A 453 17.33 8.56 -30.33
CA ARG A 453 17.31 7.11 -30.61
C ARG A 453 15.96 6.61 -31.15
N LEU A 454 14.97 7.45 -31.19
CA LEU A 454 13.63 7.12 -31.69
C LEU A 454 13.34 7.96 -32.95
N SER A 455 13.12 7.32 -34.08
CA SER A 455 12.69 8.01 -35.29
C SER A 455 11.22 8.40 -35.20
N ASN A 456 10.79 9.39 -35.99
CA ASN A 456 9.37 9.80 -36.03
C ASN A 456 8.45 8.64 -36.49
N ALA A 457 8.92 7.77 -37.38
CA ALA A 457 8.16 6.61 -37.85
C ALA A 457 7.99 5.57 -36.75
N ASP A 458 9.08 5.29 -35.99
CA ASP A 458 9.03 4.36 -34.85
C ASP A 458 8.17 4.93 -33.74
N GLU A 459 8.25 6.25 -33.47
CA GLU A 459 7.38 6.92 -32.49
C GLU A 459 5.90 6.73 -32.81
N GLN A 460 5.52 6.99 -34.09
CA GLN A 460 4.14 6.80 -34.52
C GLN A 460 3.67 5.34 -34.36
N THR A 461 4.55 4.39 -34.68
CA THR A 461 4.25 2.96 -34.55
C THR A 461 4.02 2.59 -33.08
N TRP A 462 4.93 2.99 -32.18
CA TRP A 462 4.81 2.68 -30.75
C TRP A 462 3.62 3.38 -30.08
N VAL A 463 3.35 4.65 -30.43
CA VAL A 463 2.17 5.39 -29.94
C VAL A 463 0.89 4.69 -30.42
N GLY A 464 0.85 4.23 -31.67
CA GLY A 464 -0.27 3.45 -32.20
C GLY A 464 -0.50 2.15 -31.39
N GLN A 465 0.57 1.43 -31.05
CA GLN A 465 0.48 0.21 -30.25
C GLN A 465 0.06 0.49 -28.80
N LEU A 466 0.57 1.56 -28.18
CA LEU A 466 0.13 1.97 -26.84
C LEU A 466 -1.38 2.29 -26.81
N ARG A 467 -1.88 2.98 -27.84
CA ARG A 467 -3.32 3.27 -27.96
C ARG A 467 -4.19 2.02 -28.13
N HIS A 468 -3.61 0.95 -28.67
CA HIS A 468 -4.31 -0.33 -28.85
C HIS A 468 -4.32 -1.20 -27.57
N LEU A 469 -3.46 -0.92 -26.59
CA LEU A 469 -3.32 -1.73 -25.37
C LEU A 469 -4.65 -1.99 -24.64
N PRO A 470 -5.57 -1.01 -24.45
CA PRO A 470 -6.84 -1.27 -23.79
C PRO A 470 -7.68 -2.33 -24.51
N ALA A 471 -7.71 -2.29 -25.85
CA ALA A 471 -8.43 -3.27 -26.66
C ALA A 471 -7.76 -4.67 -26.58
N ALA A 472 -6.43 -4.72 -26.69
CA ALA A 472 -5.69 -5.97 -26.53
C ALA A 472 -5.89 -6.60 -25.14
N MET A 473 -5.96 -5.78 -24.09
CA MET A 473 -6.26 -6.25 -22.74
C MET A 473 -7.67 -6.86 -22.65
N GLN A 474 -8.66 -6.23 -23.31
CA GLN A 474 -10.02 -6.77 -23.36
C GLN A 474 -10.07 -8.17 -24.03
N GLU A 475 -9.24 -8.39 -25.07
CA GLU A 475 -9.12 -9.70 -25.72
C GLU A 475 -8.51 -10.75 -24.78
N VAL A 476 -7.52 -10.36 -23.96
CA VAL A 476 -6.91 -11.25 -22.96
C VAL A 476 -7.91 -11.65 -21.87
N LEU A 477 -8.74 -10.72 -21.41
CA LEU A 477 -9.78 -11.01 -20.41
C LEU A 477 -10.83 -12.04 -20.90
N ALA A 478 -11.02 -12.17 -22.20
CA ALA A 478 -11.89 -13.20 -22.78
C ALA A 478 -11.35 -14.64 -22.59
N CYS A 479 -10.12 -14.82 -22.09
CA CYS A 479 -9.55 -16.13 -21.79
C CYS A 479 -9.92 -16.67 -20.39
N GLU A 480 -10.83 -16.01 -19.65
CA GLU A 480 -11.17 -16.35 -18.25
C GLU A 480 -11.57 -17.83 -18.08
N GLU A 481 -12.43 -18.38 -18.94
CA GLU A 481 -12.86 -19.79 -18.85
C GLU A 481 -11.68 -20.78 -18.92
N ALA A 482 -10.71 -20.51 -19.79
CA ALA A 482 -9.51 -21.33 -19.91
C ALA A 482 -8.66 -21.25 -18.63
N MET A 483 -8.56 -20.07 -18.03
CA MET A 483 -7.81 -19.86 -16.79
C MET A 483 -8.50 -20.53 -15.59
N ILE A 484 -9.83 -20.53 -15.53
CA ILE A 484 -10.61 -21.28 -14.53
C ILE A 484 -10.29 -22.78 -14.64
N GLY A 485 -10.25 -23.33 -15.86
CA GLY A 485 -9.86 -24.73 -16.08
C GLY A 485 -8.45 -25.04 -15.56
N TRP A 486 -7.48 -24.13 -15.76
CA TRP A 486 -6.13 -24.31 -15.22
C TRP A 486 -6.10 -24.19 -13.69
N ALA A 487 -6.81 -23.23 -13.12
CA ALA A 487 -6.87 -23.02 -11.67
C ALA A 487 -7.30 -24.28 -10.91
N GLN A 488 -8.18 -25.11 -11.46
CA GLN A 488 -8.61 -26.39 -10.87
C GLN A 488 -7.43 -27.37 -10.68
N HIS A 489 -6.44 -27.32 -11.58
CA HIS A 489 -5.24 -28.15 -11.44
C HIS A 489 -4.29 -27.62 -10.37
N PHE A 490 -4.16 -26.29 -10.26
CA PHE A 490 -3.30 -25.66 -9.25
C PHE A 490 -3.89 -25.80 -7.84
N ALA A 491 -5.22 -25.77 -7.70
CA ALA A 491 -5.89 -25.85 -6.40
C ALA A 491 -5.58 -27.15 -5.61
N ALA A 492 -5.11 -28.19 -6.29
CA ALA A 492 -4.73 -29.47 -5.67
C ALA A 492 -3.22 -29.58 -5.37
N CYS A 493 -2.44 -28.54 -5.60
CA CYS A 493 -0.97 -28.55 -5.49
C CYS A 493 -0.49 -27.64 -4.38
N ASP A 494 0.57 -28.05 -3.68
CA ASP A 494 1.22 -27.25 -2.64
C ASP A 494 2.32 -26.33 -3.21
N HIS A 495 2.83 -26.68 -4.39
CA HIS A 495 3.94 -25.99 -5.04
C HIS A 495 3.65 -25.72 -6.52
N ALA A 496 4.25 -24.66 -7.08
CA ALA A 496 4.18 -24.34 -8.50
C ALA A 496 5.46 -23.62 -8.96
N LEU A 497 5.88 -23.86 -10.21
CA LEU A 497 6.98 -23.12 -10.84
C LEU A 497 6.45 -22.22 -11.95
N PHE A 498 7.05 -21.03 -12.06
CA PHE A 498 6.80 -20.08 -13.13
C PHE A 498 8.07 -19.81 -13.92
N LEU A 499 8.01 -19.93 -15.24
CA LEU A 499 9.16 -19.82 -16.11
C LEU A 499 9.00 -18.69 -17.12
N GLY A 500 10.09 -17.94 -17.32
CA GLY A 500 10.20 -16.94 -18.37
C GLY A 500 11.64 -16.81 -18.87
N ARG A 501 11.82 -16.16 -20.01
CA ARG A 501 13.16 -15.78 -20.51
C ARG A 501 13.20 -14.31 -20.90
N GLY A 502 14.37 -13.67 -20.71
CA GLY A 502 14.53 -12.25 -21.00
C GLY A 502 13.50 -11.41 -20.26
N VAL A 503 12.83 -10.51 -20.96
CA VAL A 503 11.80 -9.62 -20.40
C VAL A 503 10.59 -10.36 -19.79
N HIS A 504 10.38 -11.64 -20.16
CA HIS A 504 9.27 -12.45 -19.63
C HIS A 504 9.59 -13.14 -18.30
N TYR A 505 10.85 -13.16 -17.88
CA TYR A 505 11.18 -13.66 -16.54
C TYR A 505 10.56 -12.80 -15.41
N PRO A 506 10.70 -11.47 -15.40
CA PRO A 506 9.98 -10.64 -14.41
C PRO A 506 8.44 -10.77 -14.47
N ILE A 507 7.87 -11.06 -15.65
CA ILE A 507 6.43 -11.36 -15.76
C ILE A 507 6.09 -12.69 -15.05
N ALA A 508 6.93 -13.71 -15.20
CA ALA A 508 6.79 -14.96 -14.46
C ALA A 508 6.94 -14.75 -12.93
N MET A 509 7.86 -13.86 -12.50
CA MET A 509 8.00 -13.47 -11.08
C MET A 509 6.70 -12.88 -10.54
N GLU A 510 6.05 -12.00 -11.30
CA GLU A 510 4.78 -11.40 -10.90
C GLU A 510 3.65 -12.44 -10.81
N GLY A 511 3.57 -13.36 -11.78
CA GLY A 511 2.60 -14.47 -11.75
C GLY A 511 2.78 -15.35 -10.51
N ALA A 512 4.01 -15.72 -10.18
CA ALA A 512 4.32 -16.50 -8.98
C ALA A 512 3.96 -15.74 -7.70
N LEU A 513 4.23 -14.42 -7.65
CA LEU A 513 3.84 -13.57 -6.52
C LEU A 513 2.31 -13.56 -6.35
N LYS A 514 1.56 -13.35 -7.42
CA LYS A 514 0.08 -13.33 -7.37
C LYS A 514 -0.47 -14.67 -6.88
N LEU A 515 0.05 -15.80 -7.36
CA LEU A 515 -0.41 -17.11 -6.89
C LEU A 515 -0.15 -17.28 -5.39
N LYS A 516 1.03 -16.93 -4.88
CA LYS A 516 1.35 -16.99 -3.45
C LYS A 516 0.39 -16.15 -2.59
N GLU A 517 0.15 -14.91 -3.00
CA GLU A 517 -0.63 -13.95 -2.21
C GLU A 517 -2.08 -14.37 -1.99
N ILE A 518 -2.68 -15.02 -2.97
CA ILE A 518 -4.13 -15.32 -2.96
C ILE A 518 -4.47 -16.77 -2.63
N SER A 519 -3.58 -17.72 -2.94
CA SER A 519 -3.84 -19.15 -2.77
C SER A 519 -3.03 -19.81 -1.66
N TYR A 520 -1.95 -19.14 -1.19
CA TYR A 520 -0.94 -19.67 -0.26
C TYR A 520 -0.14 -20.86 -0.84
N ILE A 521 -0.30 -21.19 -2.12
CA ILE A 521 0.53 -22.15 -2.83
C ILE A 521 1.96 -21.60 -2.89
N HIS A 522 2.95 -22.39 -2.51
CA HIS A 522 4.35 -22.00 -2.63
C HIS A 522 4.75 -21.93 -4.11
N ALA A 523 4.75 -20.74 -4.68
CA ALA A 523 5.07 -20.50 -6.08
C ALA A 523 6.40 -19.77 -6.22
N GLU A 524 7.31 -20.29 -7.04
CA GLU A 524 8.59 -19.67 -7.36
C GLU A 524 8.73 -19.44 -8.86
N SER A 525 9.56 -18.47 -9.22
CA SER A 525 9.86 -18.18 -10.61
C SER A 525 11.34 -18.28 -10.88
N TYR A 526 11.68 -18.82 -12.07
CA TYR A 526 13.06 -18.93 -12.53
C TYR A 526 13.20 -18.43 -13.97
N ALA A 527 14.34 -17.83 -14.25
CA ALA A 527 14.76 -17.70 -15.65
C ALA A 527 14.90 -19.14 -16.18
N ALA A 528 14.19 -19.51 -17.25
CA ALA A 528 14.08 -20.90 -17.67
C ALA A 528 15.44 -21.57 -17.94
N GLY A 529 16.48 -20.79 -18.31
CA GLY A 529 17.83 -21.30 -18.47
C GLY A 529 18.49 -21.76 -17.17
N GLU A 530 18.04 -21.26 -16.02
CA GLU A 530 18.57 -21.60 -14.69
C GLU A 530 18.03 -22.92 -14.13
N LEU A 531 17.02 -23.53 -14.77
CA LEU A 531 16.49 -24.83 -14.35
C LEU A 531 17.57 -25.88 -14.13
N LYS A 532 18.58 -25.91 -15.03
CA LYS A 532 19.69 -26.87 -14.98
C LYS A 532 20.63 -26.67 -13.79
N HIS A 533 20.56 -25.51 -13.14
CA HIS A 533 21.46 -25.14 -12.05
C HIS A 533 20.83 -25.39 -10.66
N GLY A 534 19.90 -26.36 -10.58
CA GLY A 534 19.28 -26.79 -9.32
C GLY A 534 17.76 -26.97 -9.38
N PRO A 535 16.97 -25.96 -9.79
CA PRO A 535 15.50 -26.00 -9.69
C PRO A 535 14.84 -27.18 -10.43
N LEU A 536 15.47 -27.71 -11.48
CA LEU A 536 14.98 -28.88 -12.20
C LEU A 536 14.84 -30.14 -11.32
N ALA A 537 15.56 -30.18 -10.19
CA ALA A 537 15.44 -31.27 -9.22
C ALA A 537 14.08 -31.30 -8.52
N LEU A 538 13.37 -30.19 -8.47
CA LEU A 538 12.06 -30.06 -7.85
C LEU A 538 10.90 -30.52 -8.77
N VAL A 539 11.20 -30.73 -10.06
CA VAL A 539 10.17 -31.06 -11.06
C VAL A 539 9.84 -32.54 -11.02
N ASP A 540 8.58 -32.85 -10.79
CA ASP A 540 7.96 -34.17 -10.86
C ASP A 540 6.51 -34.06 -11.38
N GLU A 541 5.77 -35.17 -11.37
CA GLU A 541 4.38 -35.23 -11.84
C GLU A 541 3.40 -34.39 -11.03
N SER A 542 3.73 -34.05 -9.78
CA SER A 542 2.91 -33.23 -8.89
C SER A 542 3.16 -31.72 -9.07
N MET A 543 4.23 -31.35 -9.76
CA MET A 543 4.67 -29.96 -9.93
C MET A 543 4.06 -29.31 -11.17
N PRO A 544 3.07 -28.42 -11.08
CA PRO A 544 2.62 -27.61 -12.19
C PRO A 544 3.68 -26.55 -12.54
N VAL A 545 4.00 -26.43 -13.81
CA VAL A 545 4.98 -25.48 -14.33
C VAL A 545 4.31 -24.57 -15.35
N LEU A 546 4.13 -23.29 -15.00
CA LEU A 546 3.58 -22.28 -15.90
C LEU A 546 4.71 -21.55 -16.64
N ALA A 547 4.62 -21.48 -17.97
CA ALA A 547 5.61 -20.81 -18.80
C ALA A 547 5.01 -19.65 -19.59
N VAL A 548 5.65 -18.49 -19.54
CA VAL A 548 5.35 -17.32 -20.38
C VAL A 548 6.16 -17.44 -21.67
N ALA A 549 5.49 -17.85 -22.76
CA ALA A 549 6.12 -18.30 -24.00
C ALA A 549 5.63 -17.50 -25.23
N PRO A 550 5.95 -16.19 -25.34
CA PRO A 550 5.59 -15.41 -26.51
C PRO A 550 6.40 -15.84 -27.74
N GLN A 551 5.87 -15.54 -28.92
CA GLN A 551 6.58 -15.78 -30.18
C GLN A 551 7.63 -14.67 -30.41
N ASP A 552 8.77 -14.82 -29.74
CA ASP A 552 9.93 -13.93 -29.85
C ASP A 552 11.23 -14.70 -30.23
N ALA A 553 12.35 -14.00 -30.26
CA ALA A 553 13.66 -14.58 -30.56
C ALA A 553 14.12 -15.63 -29.53
N LEU A 554 13.55 -15.66 -28.33
CA LEU A 554 13.92 -16.56 -27.24
C LEU A 554 13.02 -17.80 -27.16
N LEU A 555 11.92 -17.86 -27.92
CA LEU A 555 10.95 -18.96 -27.85
C LEU A 555 11.61 -20.33 -28.05
N SER A 556 12.47 -20.48 -29.05
CA SER A 556 13.16 -21.76 -29.30
C SER A 556 14.02 -22.22 -28.13
N LYS A 557 14.60 -21.27 -27.39
CA LYS A 557 15.41 -21.55 -26.20
C LYS A 557 14.53 -21.93 -25.01
N LEU A 558 13.38 -21.28 -24.88
CA LEU A 558 12.38 -21.59 -23.84
C LEU A 558 11.82 -23.00 -24.10
N LEU A 559 11.39 -23.32 -25.31
CA LEU A 559 10.88 -24.65 -25.67
C LEU A 559 11.85 -25.78 -25.30
N SER A 560 13.16 -25.58 -25.52
CA SER A 560 14.16 -26.56 -25.08
C SER A 560 14.17 -26.78 -23.57
N ASN A 561 13.93 -25.73 -22.78
CA ASN A 561 13.81 -25.86 -21.33
C ASN A 561 12.49 -26.54 -20.91
N LEU A 562 11.39 -26.32 -21.65
CA LEU A 562 10.13 -27.01 -21.39
C LEU A 562 10.21 -28.52 -21.67
N GLU A 563 11.00 -28.94 -22.66
CA GLU A 563 11.25 -30.37 -22.87
C GLU A 563 12.02 -31.00 -21.69
N GLU A 564 12.90 -30.27 -21.03
CA GLU A 564 13.56 -30.75 -19.80
C GLU A 564 12.58 -30.94 -18.64
N VAL A 565 11.62 -30.01 -18.48
CA VAL A 565 10.53 -30.15 -17.51
C VAL A 565 9.68 -31.37 -17.82
N ARG A 566 9.31 -31.56 -19.10
CA ARG A 566 8.51 -32.68 -19.56
C ARG A 566 9.21 -34.01 -19.32
N ALA A 567 10.52 -34.09 -19.61
CA ALA A 567 11.32 -35.28 -19.39
C ALA A 567 11.35 -35.73 -17.91
N ARG A 568 11.06 -34.83 -16.98
CA ARG A 568 10.93 -35.08 -15.54
C ARG A 568 9.51 -35.38 -15.06
N GLY A 569 8.53 -35.39 -15.99
CA GLY A 569 7.13 -35.62 -15.67
C GLY A 569 6.37 -34.35 -15.26
N GLY A 570 7.00 -33.17 -15.26
CA GLY A 570 6.36 -31.92 -14.86
C GLY A 570 5.18 -31.54 -15.76
N ARG A 571 4.09 -31.10 -15.16
CA ARG A 571 2.88 -30.70 -15.86
C ARG A 571 3.00 -29.27 -16.37
N LEU A 572 3.01 -29.11 -17.70
CA LEU A 572 3.23 -27.82 -18.36
C LEU A 572 1.93 -27.07 -18.62
N PHE A 573 1.91 -25.77 -18.25
CA PHE A 573 0.90 -24.78 -18.60
C PHE A 573 1.60 -23.63 -19.34
N VAL A 574 1.30 -23.47 -20.63
CA VAL A 574 2.03 -22.55 -21.48
C VAL A 574 1.12 -21.41 -21.92
N ILE A 575 1.51 -20.16 -21.63
CA ILE A 575 0.84 -18.95 -22.11
C ILE A 575 1.51 -18.52 -23.42
N PRO A 576 0.92 -18.81 -24.59
CA PRO A 576 1.44 -18.35 -25.87
C PRO A 576 0.97 -16.92 -26.15
N ILE A 577 1.85 -16.07 -26.63
CA ILE A 577 1.43 -14.80 -27.23
C ILE A 577 1.45 -14.99 -28.75
N LYS A 578 0.41 -15.48 -29.29
CA LYS A 578 -0.25 -15.27 -30.60
C LYS A 578 -1.35 -16.28 -30.91
N THR A 579 -2.52 -15.73 -31.25
CA THR A 579 -3.66 -16.26 -32.01
C THR A 579 -4.32 -17.55 -31.54
N ALA A 580 -5.64 -17.51 -31.48
CA ALA A 580 -6.62 -18.55 -31.18
C ALA A 580 -6.38 -19.94 -31.87
N ARG A 581 -5.47 -20.04 -32.80
CA ARG A 581 -5.12 -21.25 -33.53
C ARG A 581 -4.17 -22.16 -32.76
N TRP A 582 -3.31 -21.62 -31.88
CA TRP A 582 -2.36 -22.40 -31.06
C TRP A 582 -3.00 -22.99 -29.81
N MET A 583 -3.95 -22.27 -29.16
CA MET A 583 -4.68 -22.83 -28.01
C MET A 583 -5.45 -24.09 -28.38
N ARG A 584 -5.98 -24.20 -29.61
CA ARG A 584 -6.70 -25.41 -30.05
C ARG A 584 -5.77 -26.60 -30.35
N SER A 585 -4.52 -26.37 -30.74
CA SER A 585 -3.58 -27.46 -31.04
C SER A 585 -2.88 -28.00 -29.79
N MET A 586 -2.68 -27.17 -28.74
CA MET A 586 -2.08 -27.62 -27.49
C MET A 586 -3.09 -28.28 -26.54
N ALA A 587 -4.37 -27.88 -26.55
CA ALA A 587 -5.42 -28.54 -25.78
C ALA A 587 -5.69 -30.00 -26.23
N CYS A 588 -5.22 -30.40 -27.42
CA CYS A 588 -5.42 -31.76 -27.94
C CYS A 588 -4.23 -32.71 -27.76
N ASN A 589 -3.06 -32.25 -27.29
CA ASN A 589 -1.84 -33.07 -27.24
C ASN A 589 -1.03 -32.98 -25.93
N TRP A 590 -1.65 -32.50 -24.82
CA TRP A 590 -0.96 -32.39 -23.52
C TRP A 590 -1.76 -33.03 -22.41
#